data_3f6c19bfa6be63eefe2559b6b853d10d
#
_entry.id   3f6c19bfa6be63eefe2559b6b853d10d
#
_cell.length_a   1.000
_cell.length_b   1.000
_cell.length_c   1.000
_cell.angle_alpha   90.00
_cell.angle_beta   90.00
_cell.angle_gamma   90.00
#
_symmetry.space_group_name_H-M   'P 1'
#
loop_
_entity.id
_entity.type
_entity.pdbx_description
1 polymer ?
#
loop_
_entity_poly.entity_id
_entity_poly.type
_entity_poly.pdbx_seq_one_letter_code
_entity_poly.pdbx_strand_id
1 'polypeptide(L)'
;MTAVTRAPRWVVAGMAIAAVGGLGGCADTWFGGGEDEAPLPGQRLSVLLLERSLEPDPLLASEPVVLPRPLANEDWPVAGGNPGHALHHLAVGDLLDVAWRRDMGEGETDDNLILSTPVVAGGKVFLLDSETNAIALDLASGAVAWERALIPEFEDEDASLGGGVAYGEGLVFVSTAFGDLIALDAASGGTVWQKNLSAPLRAAPTVANGRVFVITYDNRLFAVDAAGGEILWIHEAIIESAGLLGAAVPAVSGDLVVASFSSGEVVALRVENGRQAWADSLIFQGRMGARTNLSDVDASPVIDRGLVIAISQSGRLVAVDLRSGLRLWDQEIPSTQMPWVAGDYIYIVTVDAEVVCLRRGDGRIRWVTSLPRFEDPEEREGLILWSGPVLAGDRLVVTASDGVAMAISPYTGEILGLQDVPDGVRLPPIVANGTMYLLTTNAELIALK
;
A
#
# COMPACT_ATOMS: atom_id res chain seq x y z
N MET A 1 -0.73 -50.58 48.12
CA MET A 1 -1.66 -50.69 49.25
C MET A 1 -2.67 -49.57 49.02
N THR A 2 -3.82 -49.98 48.44
CA THR A 2 -5.16 -50.15 49.04
C THR A 2 -5.79 -48.80 49.42
N ALA A 3 -7.00 -48.34 49.09
CA ALA A 3 -8.18 -48.89 48.42
C ALA A 3 -9.16 -47.68 48.33
N VAL A 4 -9.87 -47.45 47.22
CA VAL A 4 -11.29 -47.74 46.91
C VAL A 4 -12.29 -47.48 48.04
N THR A 5 -13.29 -46.57 47.75
CA THR A 5 -14.73 -46.78 47.96
C THR A 5 -15.48 -45.48 47.55
N ARG A 6 -16.28 -45.44 46.55
CA ARG A 6 -17.69 -45.79 46.21
C ARG A 6 -18.79 -45.17 47.11
N ALA A 7 -19.67 -44.50 46.41
CA ALA A 7 -20.97 -43.86 46.56
C ALA A 7 -21.96 -44.37 47.64
N PRO A 8 -23.11 -43.71 47.90
CA PRO A 8 -24.29 -43.97 47.05
C PRO A 8 -25.31 -42.81 46.85
N ARG A 9 -26.15 -43.07 45.87
CA ARG A 9 -27.40 -42.40 45.47
C ARG A 9 -28.46 -42.50 46.59
N TRP A 10 -29.29 -41.44 46.73
CA TRP A 10 -30.67 -41.58 47.19
C TRP A 10 -31.63 -40.76 46.30
N VAL A 11 -32.59 -41.50 45.76
CA VAL A 11 -33.80 -41.06 45.09
C VAL A 11 -34.87 -40.88 46.15
N VAL A 12 -35.60 -39.77 46.09
CA VAL A 12 -36.97 -39.72 46.63
C VAL A 12 -37.87 -38.94 45.69
N ALA A 13 -38.93 -39.61 45.30
CA ALA A 13 -40.01 -39.13 44.44
C ALA A 13 -41.17 -38.58 45.31
N GLY A 14 -41.95 -37.74 44.67
CA GLY A 14 -43.37 -37.57 45.08
C GLY A 14 -43.75 -36.10 45.29
N MET A 15 -44.65 -35.47 44.65
CA MET A 15 -46.03 -35.67 44.32
C MET A 15 -46.61 -34.30 43.88
N ALA A 16 -47.47 -34.37 42.93
CA ALA A 16 -48.16 -33.26 42.28
C ALA A 16 -49.18 -32.54 43.18
N ILE A 17 -49.36 -31.23 42.91
CA ILE A 17 -50.72 -30.59 43.02
C ILE A 17 -50.86 -29.52 41.93
N ALA A 18 -51.86 -29.64 41.12
CA ALA A 18 -52.34 -28.72 40.13
C ALA A 18 -53.03 -27.51 40.77
N ALA A 19 -52.76 -26.33 40.29
CA ALA A 19 -53.66 -25.17 40.39
C ALA A 19 -53.64 -24.41 39.06
N VAL A 20 -54.76 -24.46 38.43
CA VAL A 20 -55.22 -23.74 37.25
C VAL A 20 -55.33 -22.25 37.59
N GLY A 21 -54.72 -21.37 36.85
CA GLY A 21 -54.96 -19.94 36.95
C GLY A 21 -54.44 -19.28 35.64
N GLY A 22 -55.36 -19.08 34.71
CA GLY A 22 -55.09 -18.44 33.45
C GLY A 22 -54.66 -16.98 33.59
N LEU A 23 -53.60 -16.63 32.89
CA LEU A 23 -53.31 -15.30 32.39
C LEU A 23 -52.79 -15.49 30.97
N GLY A 24 -53.74 -15.49 30.02
CA GLY A 24 -53.40 -15.21 28.63
C GLY A 24 -52.92 -13.77 28.53
N GLY A 25 -51.71 -13.58 28.15
CA GLY A 25 -51.12 -12.27 27.95
C GLY A 25 -50.03 -12.31 26.87
N CYS A 26 -50.44 -11.94 25.71
CA CYS A 26 -49.64 -11.32 24.63
C CYS A 26 -48.09 -11.45 24.74
N ALA A 27 -47.55 -12.52 24.17
CA ALA A 27 -46.12 -12.67 23.95
C ALA A 27 -45.71 -12.67 22.45
N ASP A 28 -46.64 -12.45 21.52
CA ASP A 28 -46.41 -12.59 20.08
C ASP A 28 -46.32 -11.27 19.32
N THR A 29 -46.18 -10.12 19.98
CA THR A 29 -46.13 -8.82 19.31
C THR A 29 -44.85 -8.02 19.53
N TRP A 30 -43.85 -8.55 20.24
CA TRP A 30 -42.59 -7.81 20.45
C TRP A 30 -41.45 -8.25 19.54
N PHE A 31 -41.53 -9.41 18.91
CA PHE A 31 -40.60 -9.86 17.87
C PHE A 31 -41.41 -10.26 16.63
N GLY A 32 -41.90 -9.26 15.89
CA GLY A 32 -42.27 -9.26 14.48
C GLY A 32 -42.56 -10.61 13.80
N GLY A 33 -43.53 -11.35 14.27
CA GLY A 33 -44.19 -12.39 13.48
C GLY A 33 -45.39 -11.76 12.75
N GLY A 34 -45.14 -10.85 11.83
CA GLY A 34 -46.09 -10.37 10.86
C GLY A 34 -46.11 -11.34 9.68
N GLU A 35 -47.32 -11.71 9.22
CA GLU A 35 -47.53 -12.37 7.94
C GLU A 35 -46.64 -11.70 6.88
N ASP A 36 -45.94 -12.48 6.07
CA ASP A 36 -45.17 -11.99 4.93
C ASP A 36 -46.06 -11.14 4.02
N GLU A 37 -46.07 -9.83 4.22
CA GLU A 37 -46.69 -8.91 3.28
C GLU A 37 -46.05 -9.13 1.90
N ALA A 38 -46.88 -9.45 0.92
CA ALA A 38 -46.44 -9.62 -0.44
C ALA A 38 -45.56 -8.42 -0.88
N PRO A 39 -44.39 -8.67 -1.42
CA PRO A 39 -43.50 -7.59 -1.80
C PRO A 39 -44.20 -6.60 -2.72
N LEU A 40 -44.13 -5.31 -2.39
CA LEU A 40 -44.70 -4.25 -3.21
C LEU A 40 -44.23 -4.40 -4.66
N PRO A 41 -45.17 -4.32 -5.67
CA PRO A 41 -44.81 -4.43 -7.07
C PRO A 41 -43.98 -3.23 -7.47
N GLY A 42 -42.78 -3.48 -8.03
CA GLY A 42 -41.85 -2.47 -8.49
C GLY A 42 -40.45 -3.01 -8.61
N GLN A 43 -39.63 -2.39 -9.45
CA GLN A 43 -38.19 -2.66 -9.50
C GLN A 43 -37.56 -2.12 -8.20
N ARG A 44 -37.07 -3.01 -7.36
CA ARG A 44 -36.34 -2.61 -6.16
C ARG A 44 -34.98 -2.09 -6.61
N LEU A 45 -34.84 -0.79 -6.66
CA LEU A 45 -33.54 -0.16 -6.74
C LEU A 45 -32.91 -0.24 -5.33
N SER A 46 -31.82 -0.97 -5.18
CA SER A 46 -31.07 -0.96 -3.94
C SER A 46 -30.67 0.47 -3.61
N VAL A 47 -30.96 0.94 -2.40
CA VAL A 47 -30.49 2.26 -1.92
C VAL A 47 -28.96 2.27 -1.81
N LEU A 48 -28.33 1.10 -1.84
CA LEU A 48 -26.88 0.89 -1.93
C LEU A 48 -26.34 1.02 -3.38
N LEU A 49 -27.20 1.16 -4.39
CA LEU A 49 -26.82 1.53 -5.77
C LEU A 49 -26.39 3.00 -5.94
N LEU A 50 -26.06 3.68 -4.85
CA LEU A 50 -25.23 4.88 -4.86
C LEU A 50 -23.73 4.54 -4.78
N GLU A 51 -23.32 3.31 -4.96
CA GLU A 51 -21.96 2.95 -5.37
C GLU A 51 -21.80 3.55 -6.77
N ARG A 52 -21.17 4.70 -6.84
CA ARG A 52 -20.76 5.30 -8.11
C ARG A 52 -19.75 4.36 -8.73
N SER A 53 -20.15 3.62 -9.76
CA SER A 53 -19.21 2.96 -10.64
C SER A 53 -18.46 4.04 -11.40
N LEU A 54 -17.13 3.92 -11.45
CA LEU A 54 -16.33 4.78 -12.31
C LEU A 54 -16.68 4.48 -13.77
N GLU A 55 -16.99 5.51 -14.54
CA GLU A 55 -17.40 5.33 -15.95
C GLU A 55 -16.39 6.01 -16.88
N PRO A 56 -15.99 5.33 -17.97
CA PRO A 56 -15.17 5.94 -19.00
C PRO A 56 -15.87 7.14 -19.65
N ASP A 57 -15.11 8.20 -19.94
CA ASP A 57 -15.60 9.34 -20.71
C ASP A 57 -15.84 8.91 -22.17
N PRO A 58 -17.10 8.96 -22.68
CA PRO A 58 -17.41 8.55 -24.05
C PRO A 58 -16.62 9.32 -25.12
N LEU A 59 -16.21 10.56 -24.83
CA LEU A 59 -15.43 11.38 -25.76
C LEU A 59 -14.02 10.84 -25.96
N LEU A 60 -13.50 10.07 -25.01
CA LEU A 60 -12.18 9.46 -25.10
C LEU A 60 -12.20 8.08 -25.77
N ALA A 61 -13.37 7.49 -26.00
CA ALA A 61 -13.50 6.12 -26.49
C ALA A 61 -12.72 5.84 -27.81
N SER A 62 -12.60 6.84 -28.69
CA SER A 62 -11.88 6.72 -29.96
C SER A 62 -10.42 7.17 -29.92
N GLU A 63 -9.96 7.79 -28.82
CA GLU A 63 -8.57 8.25 -28.71
C GLU A 63 -7.65 7.06 -28.40
N PRO A 64 -6.62 6.77 -29.20
CA PRO A 64 -5.68 5.70 -28.86
C PRO A 64 -4.81 6.11 -27.65
N VAL A 65 -4.55 5.17 -26.76
CA VAL A 65 -3.53 5.33 -25.72
C VAL A 65 -2.15 5.20 -26.38
N VAL A 66 -1.32 6.23 -26.23
CA VAL A 66 0.04 6.25 -26.77
C VAL A 66 1.02 6.32 -25.61
N LEU A 67 1.81 5.29 -25.45
CA LEU A 67 2.81 5.18 -24.39
C LEU A 67 4.22 5.51 -24.89
N PRO A 68 5.09 6.02 -24.03
CA PRO A 68 6.50 6.12 -24.34
C PRO A 68 7.09 4.73 -24.60
N ARG A 69 8.21 4.68 -25.34
CA ARG A 69 8.92 3.41 -25.56
C ARG A 69 9.40 2.85 -24.23
N PRO A 70 9.42 1.50 -24.07
CA PRO A 70 9.97 0.87 -22.89
C PRO A 70 11.42 1.30 -22.66
N LEU A 71 11.74 1.64 -21.41
CA LEU A 71 13.07 2.03 -20.96
C LEU A 71 13.61 0.98 -20.00
N ALA A 72 14.83 0.54 -20.23
CA ALA A 72 15.55 -0.28 -19.27
C ALA A 72 16.02 0.62 -18.10
N ASN A 73 15.74 0.16 -16.89
CA ASN A 73 16.30 0.71 -15.67
C ASN A 73 17.26 -0.32 -15.05
N GLU A 74 18.41 0.09 -14.60
CA GLU A 74 19.39 -0.79 -13.94
C GLU A 74 19.02 -1.00 -12.48
N ASP A 75 18.53 0.06 -11.83
CA ASP A 75 18.28 0.14 -10.41
C ASP A 75 16.82 0.52 -10.08
N TRP A 76 16.41 0.17 -8.86
CA TRP A 76 15.16 0.57 -8.18
C TRP A 76 15.51 1.01 -6.75
N PRO A 77 16.14 2.19 -6.56
CA PRO A 77 16.84 2.52 -5.31
C PRO A 77 15.94 3.00 -4.17
N VAL A 78 14.67 3.32 -4.41
CA VAL A 78 13.68 3.74 -3.40
C VAL A 78 12.36 3.05 -3.64
N ALA A 79 11.46 2.99 -2.67
CA ALA A 79 10.19 2.25 -2.77
C ALA A 79 9.38 2.60 -4.03
N GLY A 80 9.33 3.86 -4.44
CA GLY A 80 8.71 4.31 -5.69
C GLY A 80 9.57 4.18 -6.94
N GLY A 81 10.71 3.47 -6.88
CA GLY A 81 11.63 3.20 -7.98
C GLY A 81 12.62 4.32 -8.29
N ASN A 82 12.22 5.57 -8.19
CA ASN A 82 13.11 6.74 -8.24
C ASN A 82 12.57 7.83 -7.28
N PRO A 83 13.36 8.86 -6.93
CA PRO A 83 12.91 9.85 -5.95
C PRO A 83 11.62 10.60 -6.31
N GLY A 84 11.27 10.71 -7.60
CA GLY A 84 10.03 11.35 -8.06
C GLY A 84 8.86 10.38 -8.23
N HIS A 85 9.10 9.08 -8.08
CA HIS A 85 8.15 7.99 -8.23
C HIS A 85 7.57 7.85 -9.66
N ALA A 86 8.24 8.39 -10.68
CA ALA A 86 7.78 8.36 -12.06
C ALA A 86 8.74 7.56 -12.94
N LEU A 87 8.37 6.33 -13.26
CA LEU A 87 9.18 5.38 -14.03
C LEU A 87 8.66 5.14 -15.44
N HIS A 88 7.47 5.63 -15.76
CA HIS A 88 6.82 5.51 -17.06
C HIS A 88 6.64 4.07 -17.53
N HIS A 89 7.30 3.68 -18.60
CA HIS A 89 7.17 2.38 -19.24
C HIS A 89 8.50 1.63 -19.12
N LEU A 90 8.51 0.55 -18.34
CA LEU A 90 9.71 -0.23 -18.07
C LEU A 90 9.88 -1.36 -19.08
N ALA A 91 11.13 -1.67 -19.41
CA ALA A 91 11.46 -2.78 -20.29
C ALA A 91 11.59 -4.09 -19.49
N VAL A 92 10.81 -5.09 -19.88
CA VAL A 92 10.96 -6.49 -19.45
C VAL A 92 10.70 -7.39 -20.67
N GLY A 93 11.04 -8.67 -20.57
CA GLY A 93 10.76 -9.66 -21.62
C GLY A 93 9.26 -9.87 -21.87
N ASP A 94 8.91 -10.37 -23.06
CA ASP A 94 7.53 -10.70 -23.42
C ASP A 94 6.99 -11.88 -22.59
N LEU A 95 7.84 -12.85 -22.33
CA LEU A 95 7.58 -13.98 -21.43
C LEU A 95 8.43 -13.78 -20.18
N LEU A 96 7.82 -13.97 -19.02
CA LEU A 96 8.49 -13.88 -17.74
C LEU A 96 8.50 -15.25 -17.09
N ASP A 97 9.64 -15.94 -17.22
CA ASP A 97 9.87 -17.20 -16.54
C ASP A 97 10.55 -16.99 -15.18
N VAL A 98 10.34 -17.88 -14.23
CA VAL A 98 11.01 -17.83 -12.93
C VAL A 98 12.50 -18.08 -13.13
N ALA A 99 13.30 -17.02 -12.94
CA ALA A 99 14.76 -17.13 -12.99
C ALA A 99 15.33 -17.75 -11.71
N TRP A 100 14.83 -17.30 -10.55
CA TRP A 100 15.15 -17.84 -9.23
C TRP A 100 14.10 -17.43 -8.20
N ARG A 101 14.09 -18.17 -7.09
CA ARG A 101 13.32 -17.86 -5.88
C ARG A 101 14.24 -17.92 -4.67
N ARG A 102 14.02 -17.06 -3.70
CA ARG A 102 14.81 -16.99 -2.46
C ARG A 102 13.93 -16.60 -1.29
N ASP A 103 14.09 -17.34 -0.23
CA ASP A 103 13.64 -16.97 1.09
C ASP A 103 14.45 -15.76 1.58
N MET A 104 13.76 -14.73 2.06
CA MET A 104 14.31 -13.41 2.42
C MET A 104 14.12 -13.10 3.90
N GLY A 105 13.94 -14.08 4.74
CA GLY A 105 13.72 -13.92 6.18
C GLY A 105 12.31 -14.27 6.61
N GLU A 106 11.82 -13.60 7.65
CA GLU A 106 10.52 -13.93 8.23
C GLU A 106 9.37 -13.28 7.44
N GLY A 107 8.35 -14.09 7.15
CA GLY A 107 7.14 -13.71 6.46
C GLY A 107 6.17 -12.94 7.35
N GLU A 108 5.04 -12.51 6.75
CA GLU A 108 3.98 -11.83 7.48
C GLU A 108 3.29 -12.76 8.48
N THR A 109 2.91 -12.19 9.63
CA THR A 109 2.04 -12.80 10.64
C THR A 109 0.79 -11.93 10.81
N ASP A 110 -0.12 -12.33 11.72
CA ASP A 110 -1.28 -11.50 12.06
C ASP A 110 -0.88 -10.15 12.67
N ASP A 111 0.27 -10.09 13.33
CA ASP A 111 0.77 -8.92 14.06
C ASP A 111 1.87 -8.16 13.29
N ASN A 112 2.67 -8.83 12.46
CA ASN A 112 3.81 -8.26 11.75
C ASN A 112 3.62 -8.35 10.23
N LEU A 113 3.71 -7.22 9.53
CA LEU A 113 3.54 -7.12 8.08
C LEU A 113 4.80 -6.57 7.40
N ILE A 114 5.05 -7.02 6.19
CA ILE A 114 6.07 -6.43 5.31
C ILE A 114 5.43 -5.24 4.58
N LEU A 115 5.80 -4.02 4.96
CA LEU A 115 5.15 -2.79 4.48
C LEU A 115 5.92 -2.08 3.36
N SER A 116 7.13 -2.52 3.02
CA SER A 116 7.98 -1.88 2.01
C SER A 116 8.43 -2.84 0.94
N THR A 117 8.38 -2.37 -0.30
CA THR A 117 8.98 -3.10 -1.42
C THR A 117 10.49 -3.20 -1.25
N PRO A 118 11.12 -4.29 -1.74
CA PRO A 118 12.57 -4.35 -1.85
C PRO A 118 13.11 -3.23 -2.76
N VAL A 119 14.37 -2.89 -2.59
CA VAL A 119 15.10 -1.98 -3.49
C VAL A 119 16.23 -2.73 -4.19
N VAL A 120 16.50 -2.34 -5.42
CA VAL A 120 17.58 -2.92 -6.24
C VAL A 120 18.57 -1.83 -6.60
N ALA A 121 19.81 -1.99 -6.18
CA ALA A 121 20.87 -1.05 -6.55
C ALA A 121 22.26 -1.69 -6.37
N GLY A 122 23.22 -1.23 -7.16
CA GLY A 122 24.62 -1.66 -7.04
C GLY A 122 24.83 -3.16 -7.18
N GLY A 123 24.00 -3.85 -7.96
CA GLY A 123 24.06 -5.29 -8.16
C GLY A 123 23.53 -6.13 -6.98
N LYS A 124 22.77 -5.53 -6.07
CA LYS A 124 22.13 -6.19 -4.92
C LYS A 124 20.64 -5.87 -4.84
N VAL A 125 19.92 -6.74 -4.15
CA VAL A 125 18.56 -6.50 -3.66
C VAL A 125 18.63 -6.31 -2.16
N PHE A 126 17.96 -5.28 -1.63
CA PHE A 126 17.87 -4.99 -0.21
C PHE A 126 16.41 -4.99 0.21
N LEU A 127 16.10 -5.55 1.36
CA LEU A 127 14.78 -5.49 1.96
C LEU A 127 14.84 -5.46 3.48
N LEU A 128 13.72 -5.15 4.10
CA LEU A 128 13.44 -5.29 5.52
C LEU A 128 12.31 -6.32 5.65
N ASP A 129 12.54 -7.40 6.40
CA ASP A 129 11.52 -8.41 6.67
C ASP A 129 10.53 -7.98 7.77
N SER A 130 9.58 -8.86 8.11
CA SER A 130 8.55 -8.57 9.12
C SER A 130 9.10 -8.44 10.54
N GLU A 131 10.28 -8.99 10.83
CA GLU A 131 10.96 -8.94 12.13
C GLU A 131 12.08 -7.89 12.21
N THR A 132 12.09 -6.92 11.28
CA THR A 132 13.09 -5.84 11.22
C THR A 132 14.52 -6.34 10.97
N ASN A 133 14.68 -7.44 10.23
CA ASN A 133 15.98 -7.84 9.70
C ASN A 133 16.22 -7.17 8.35
N ALA A 134 17.32 -6.44 8.22
CA ALA A 134 17.77 -5.91 6.93
C ALA A 134 18.61 -6.97 6.21
N ILE A 135 18.23 -7.31 4.98
CA ILE A 135 18.83 -8.39 4.21
C ILE A 135 19.29 -7.87 2.87
N ALA A 136 20.47 -8.29 2.44
CA ALA A 136 20.99 -8.02 1.10
C ALA A 136 21.27 -9.31 0.35
N LEU A 137 20.79 -9.40 -0.88
CA LEU A 137 21.12 -10.47 -1.81
C LEU A 137 21.94 -9.97 -2.98
N ASP A 138 22.77 -10.84 -3.52
CA ASP A 138 23.37 -10.66 -4.84
C ASP A 138 22.29 -10.78 -5.93
N LEU A 139 22.17 -9.76 -6.78
CA LEU A 139 21.11 -9.67 -7.79
C LEU A 139 21.16 -10.80 -8.82
N ALA A 140 22.35 -11.29 -9.16
CA ALA A 140 22.53 -12.28 -10.22
C ALA A 140 22.25 -13.71 -9.75
N SER A 141 22.65 -14.04 -8.52
CA SER A 141 22.55 -15.40 -7.95
C SER A 141 21.45 -15.59 -6.95
N GLY A 142 20.92 -14.50 -6.39
CA GLY A 142 20.01 -14.53 -5.23
C GLY A 142 20.68 -15.03 -3.95
N ALA A 143 22.01 -15.08 -3.86
CA ALA A 143 22.71 -15.50 -2.66
C ALA A 143 22.72 -14.38 -1.63
N VAL A 144 22.52 -14.73 -0.35
CA VAL A 144 22.61 -13.76 0.77
C VAL A 144 24.02 -13.21 0.84
N ALA A 145 24.16 -11.90 0.71
CA ALA A 145 25.43 -11.17 0.85
C ALA A 145 25.69 -10.81 2.32
N TRP A 146 24.67 -10.35 3.01
CA TRP A 146 24.65 -10.06 4.44
C TRP A 146 23.23 -9.94 4.97
N GLU A 147 23.11 -10.10 6.28
CA GLU A 147 21.87 -9.98 7.06
C GLU A 147 22.16 -9.26 8.38
N ARG A 148 21.24 -8.42 8.85
CA ARG A 148 21.36 -7.62 10.07
C ARG A 148 20.03 -7.53 10.81
N ALA A 149 19.96 -8.06 12.01
CA ALA A 149 18.89 -7.78 12.95
C ALA A 149 19.02 -6.33 13.45
N LEU A 150 17.95 -5.56 13.34
CA LEU A 150 17.91 -4.14 13.71
C LEU A 150 16.91 -3.85 14.83
N ILE A 151 16.36 -4.89 15.46
CA ILE A 151 15.51 -4.76 16.64
C ILE A 151 16.38 -4.27 17.82
N PRO A 152 15.94 -3.24 18.56
CA PRO A 152 16.62 -2.80 19.77
C PRO A 152 16.63 -3.91 20.85
N GLU A 153 17.72 -4.03 21.62
CA GLU A 153 17.97 -5.11 22.63
C GLU A 153 16.85 -5.28 23.67
N PHE A 154 16.00 -4.28 23.87
CA PHE A 154 14.94 -4.27 24.90
C PHE A 154 13.52 -4.25 24.33
N GLU A 155 13.38 -4.43 23.02
CA GLU A 155 12.08 -4.47 22.34
C GLU A 155 11.75 -5.90 21.91
N ASP A 156 10.46 -6.21 21.82
CA ASP A 156 9.97 -7.52 21.41
C ASP A 156 9.87 -7.56 19.86
N GLU A 157 10.14 -8.71 19.25
CA GLU A 157 10.05 -8.97 17.82
C GLU A 157 8.61 -8.75 17.30
N ASP A 158 7.60 -9.05 18.12
CA ASP A 158 6.18 -8.88 17.81
C ASP A 158 5.72 -7.40 17.73
N ALA A 159 6.59 -6.44 18.03
CA ALA A 159 6.25 -5.00 18.00
C ALA A 159 6.65 -4.30 16.70
N SER A 160 7.14 -5.03 15.69
CA SER A 160 7.68 -4.48 14.46
C SER A 160 6.59 -4.22 13.41
N LEU A 161 5.91 -3.08 13.50
CA LEU A 161 4.93 -2.64 12.50
C LEU A 161 5.46 -1.46 11.70
N GLY A 162 6.18 -1.74 10.61
CA GLY A 162 6.56 -0.71 9.66
C GLY A 162 8.07 -0.59 9.41
N GLY A 163 8.37 0.37 8.57
CA GLY A 163 9.73 0.61 8.10
C GLY A 163 9.91 0.29 6.63
N GLY A 164 11.15 0.33 6.20
CA GLY A 164 11.54 0.00 4.85
C GLY A 164 12.94 0.45 4.54
N VAL A 165 13.35 0.22 3.30
CA VAL A 165 14.71 0.45 2.84
C VAL A 165 14.79 1.40 1.66
N ALA A 166 15.89 2.14 1.57
CA ALA A 166 16.26 2.93 0.40
C ALA A 166 17.78 2.87 0.22
N TYR A 167 18.22 3.03 -1.01
CA TYR A 167 19.65 3.06 -1.34
C TYR A 167 20.07 4.43 -1.88
N GLY A 168 21.25 4.87 -1.49
CA GLY A 168 21.89 6.06 -2.05
C GLY A 168 23.36 6.15 -1.64
N GLU A 169 24.21 6.57 -2.57
CA GLU A 169 25.62 6.89 -2.31
C GLU A 169 26.43 5.73 -1.66
N GLY A 170 26.08 4.47 -1.96
CA GLY A 170 26.74 3.29 -1.39
C GLY A 170 26.24 2.88 -0.01
N LEU A 171 25.19 3.53 0.50
CA LEU A 171 24.55 3.24 1.78
C LEU A 171 23.14 2.70 1.56
N VAL A 172 22.71 1.84 2.48
CA VAL A 172 21.31 1.41 2.65
C VAL A 172 20.76 2.12 3.86
N PHE A 173 19.71 2.89 3.66
CA PHE A 173 19.00 3.58 4.74
C PHE A 173 17.78 2.75 5.13
N VAL A 174 17.69 2.43 6.40
CA VAL A 174 16.60 1.63 6.97
C VAL A 174 15.83 2.48 7.97
N SER A 175 14.54 2.58 7.77
CA SER A 175 13.60 3.11 8.76
C SER A 175 12.96 1.96 9.52
N THR A 176 12.75 2.10 10.83
CA THR A 176 12.17 1.04 11.68
C THR A 176 10.95 1.54 12.45
N ALA A 177 10.07 0.61 12.82
CA ALA A 177 8.92 0.90 13.70
C ALA A 177 9.33 1.42 15.09
N PHE A 178 10.58 1.21 15.49
CA PHE A 178 11.14 1.68 16.75
C PHE A 178 11.62 3.13 16.72
N GLY A 179 11.41 3.82 15.57
CA GLY A 179 11.79 5.22 15.40
C GLY A 179 13.25 5.44 14.98
N ASP A 180 13.96 4.39 14.64
CA ASP A 180 15.35 4.49 14.19
C ASP A 180 15.45 4.64 12.67
N LEU A 181 16.25 5.61 12.26
CA LEU A 181 16.78 5.73 10.91
C LEU A 181 18.24 5.30 10.95
N ILE A 182 18.59 4.26 10.21
CA ILE A 182 19.90 3.61 10.27
C ILE A 182 20.53 3.64 8.87
N ALA A 183 21.79 4.05 8.75
CA ALA A 183 22.56 3.91 7.53
C ALA A 183 23.53 2.73 7.66
N LEU A 184 23.41 1.79 6.74
CA LEU A 184 24.28 0.62 6.62
C LEU A 184 25.15 0.75 5.38
N ASP A 185 26.40 0.32 5.47
CA ASP A 185 27.26 0.13 4.31
C ASP A 185 26.68 -0.96 3.40
N ALA A 186 26.40 -0.63 2.16
CA ALA A 186 25.68 -1.53 1.23
C ALA A 186 26.49 -2.78 0.86
N ALA A 187 27.82 -2.77 1.02
CA ALA A 187 28.67 -3.91 0.71
C ALA A 187 28.72 -4.92 1.85
N SER A 188 28.77 -4.44 3.11
CA SER A 188 29.03 -5.26 4.29
C SER A 188 27.88 -5.37 5.28
N GLY A 189 26.85 -4.50 5.17
CA GLY A 189 25.78 -4.37 6.16
C GLY A 189 26.25 -3.75 7.49
N GLY A 190 27.47 -3.20 7.55
CA GLY A 190 27.99 -2.52 8.74
C GLY A 190 27.26 -1.20 9.00
N THR A 191 26.90 -0.92 10.26
CA THR A 191 26.26 0.36 10.62
C THR A 191 27.25 1.50 10.49
N VAL A 192 26.91 2.51 9.67
CA VAL A 192 27.67 3.75 9.49
C VAL A 192 27.21 4.78 10.51
N TRP A 193 25.92 4.99 10.64
CA TRP A 193 25.30 5.82 11.66
C TRP A 193 23.87 5.34 11.97
N GLN A 194 23.37 5.73 13.13
CA GLN A 194 22.01 5.47 13.57
C GLN A 194 21.45 6.71 14.26
N LYS A 195 20.20 7.03 14.01
CA LYS A 195 19.51 8.18 14.58
C LYS A 195 18.11 7.82 14.99
N ASN A 196 17.78 7.93 16.28
CA ASN A 196 16.39 7.79 16.75
C ASN A 196 15.65 9.12 16.56
N LEU A 197 14.47 9.07 15.92
CA LEU A 197 13.61 10.21 15.62
C LEU A 197 12.43 10.36 16.58
N SER A 198 12.42 9.57 17.64
CA SER A 198 11.48 9.62 18.77
C SER A 198 10.02 9.28 18.46
N ALA A 199 9.75 8.72 17.27
CA ALA A 199 8.43 8.21 16.89
C ALA A 199 8.60 7.12 15.81
N PRO A 200 7.70 6.14 15.72
CA PRO A 200 7.75 5.08 14.73
C PRO A 200 7.85 5.60 13.29
N LEU A 201 8.62 4.90 12.45
CA LEU A 201 8.75 5.15 11.03
C LEU A 201 8.03 4.02 10.30
N ARG A 202 6.93 4.34 9.61
CA ARG A 202 6.08 3.32 8.96
C ARG A 202 6.27 3.21 7.46
N ALA A 203 6.99 4.16 6.86
CA ALA A 203 7.31 4.17 5.44
C ALA A 203 8.81 4.05 5.20
N ALA A 204 9.18 3.54 4.02
CA ALA A 204 10.54 3.58 3.54
C ALA A 204 11.02 5.03 3.39
N PRO A 205 12.32 5.30 3.60
CA PRO A 205 12.88 6.62 3.35
C PRO A 205 13.03 6.90 1.84
N THR A 206 13.12 8.19 1.48
CA THR A 206 13.53 8.61 0.14
C THR A 206 14.91 9.27 0.21
N VAL A 207 15.81 8.83 -0.65
CA VAL A 207 17.16 9.39 -0.73
C VAL A 207 17.29 10.24 -1.97
N ALA A 208 17.64 11.51 -1.80
CA ALA A 208 17.87 12.43 -2.90
C ALA A 208 18.76 13.61 -2.47
N ASN A 209 19.61 14.07 -3.36
CA ASN A 209 20.42 15.29 -3.16
C ASN A 209 21.28 15.27 -1.88
N GLY A 210 21.86 14.12 -1.51
CA GLY A 210 22.65 13.94 -0.29
C GLY A 210 21.83 14.00 1.01
N ARG A 211 20.52 13.79 0.92
CA ARG A 211 19.58 13.80 2.06
C ARG A 211 18.71 12.57 2.07
N VAL A 212 18.31 12.19 3.27
CA VAL A 212 17.29 11.18 3.55
C VAL A 212 16.04 11.88 4.06
N PHE A 213 14.92 11.64 3.40
CA PHE A 213 13.61 12.15 3.79
C PHE A 213 12.77 11.01 4.34
N VAL A 214 12.22 11.19 5.55
CA VAL A 214 11.42 10.17 6.22
C VAL A 214 10.31 10.81 7.02
N ILE A 215 9.13 10.16 7.04
CA ILE A 215 7.96 10.60 7.78
C ILE A 215 7.78 9.70 9.01
N THR A 216 7.56 10.33 10.17
CA THR A 216 7.20 9.65 11.41
C THR A 216 5.68 9.48 11.54
N TYR A 217 5.25 8.52 12.34
CA TYR A 217 3.82 8.26 12.61
C TYR A 217 3.06 9.47 13.14
N ASP A 218 3.72 10.37 13.84
CA ASP A 218 3.17 11.62 14.37
C ASP A 218 3.23 12.79 13.36
N ASN A 219 3.26 12.48 12.05
CA ASN A 219 3.21 13.44 10.94
C ASN A 219 4.35 14.47 10.94
N ARG A 220 5.57 14.07 11.28
CA ARG A 220 6.77 14.89 11.09
C ARG A 220 7.59 14.39 9.91
N LEU A 221 7.93 15.26 8.98
CA LEU A 221 8.89 14.98 7.92
C LEU A 221 10.26 15.48 8.36
N PHE A 222 11.21 14.58 8.39
CA PHE A 222 12.63 14.87 8.66
C PHE A 222 13.42 14.89 7.36
N ALA A 223 14.34 15.85 7.22
CA ALA A 223 15.46 15.76 6.30
C ALA A 223 16.73 15.56 7.10
N VAL A 224 17.42 14.48 6.80
CA VAL A 224 18.63 14.05 7.49
C VAL A 224 19.79 14.05 6.48
N ASP A 225 20.97 14.48 6.88
CA ASP A 225 22.19 14.36 6.07
C ASP A 225 22.52 12.88 5.80
N ALA A 226 22.62 12.49 4.54
CA ALA A 226 22.83 11.09 4.18
C ALA A 226 24.17 10.55 4.67
N ALA A 227 25.21 11.37 4.71
CA ALA A 227 26.56 10.94 5.07
C ALA A 227 26.76 10.83 6.59
N GLY A 228 26.21 11.77 7.37
CA GLY A 228 26.51 11.90 8.80
C GLY A 228 25.33 11.65 9.74
N GLY A 229 24.09 11.59 9.24
CA GLY A 229 22.90 11.38 10.07
C GLY A 229 22.48 12.61 10.88
N GLU A 230 22.96 13.83 10.57
CA GLU A 230 22.51 15.04 11.22
C GLU A 230 21.13 15.45 10.70
N ILE A 231 20.24 15.84 11.63
CA ILE A 231 18.94 16.41 11.25
C ILE A 231 19.18 17.81 10.69
N LEU A 232 18.86 18.01 9.42
CA LEU A 232 19.01 19.30 8.74
C LEU A 232 17.84 20.22 9.00
N TRP A 233 16.63 19.67 8.96
CA TRP A 233 15.38 20.37 9.27
C TRP A 233 14.23 19.37 9.54
N ILE A 234 13.18 19.88 10.16
CA ILE A 234 11.95 19.14 10.47
C ILE A 234 10.77 19.99 10.00
N HIS A 235 9.75 19.35 9.43
CA HIS A 235 8.44 19.93 9.18
C HIS A 235 7.40 19.13 9.95
N GLU A 236 6.51 19.84 10.66
CA GLU A 236 5.42 19.26 11.46
C GLU A 236 4.10 19.52 10.77
N ALA A 237 3.34 18.46 10.46
CA ALA A 237 1.97 18.54 9.97
C ALA A 237 0.96 18.29 11.09
N ILE A 238 -0.33 18.32 10.78
CA ILE A 238 -1.41 18.12 11.77
C ILE A 238 -1.35 16.65 12.25
N ILE A 239 -1.36 16.47 13.57
CA ILE A 239 -1.37 15.15 14.21
C ILE A 239 -2.81 14.64 14.26
N GLU A 240 -3.04 13.45 13.72
CA GLU A 240 -4.31 12.73 13.82
C GLU A 240 -4.27 11.72 14.99
N SER A 241 -5.45 11.45 15.57
CA SER A 241 -5.56 10.50 16.70
C SER A 241 -5.62 9.03 16.27
N ALA A 242 -5.84 8.76 14.99
CA ALA A 242 -5.86 7.43 14.38
C ALA A 242 -5.45 7.52 12.91
N GLY A 243 -4.57 6.66 12.48
CA GLY A 243 -4.14 6.49 11.08
C GLY A 243 -4.16 5.02 10.69
N LEU A 244 -4.09 4.75 9.39
CA LEU A 244 -3.94 3.39 8.86
C LEU A 244 -2.54 2.83 9.13
N LEU A 245 -2.39 1.52 8.92
CA LEU A 245 -1.08 0.87 8.85
C LEU A 245 -0.45 1.21 7.49
N GLY A 246 0.75 1.79 7.54
CA GLY A 246 1.45 2.31 6.39
C GLY A 246 1.71 3.81 6.49
N ALA A 247 2.39 4.35 5.53
CA ALA A 247 2.55 5.79 5.33
C ALA A 247 3.08 6.06 3.91
N ALA A 248 2.75 7.23 3.39
CA ALA A 248 3.25 7.67 2.09
C ALA A 248 4.76 7.92 2.13
N VAL A 249 5.46 7.44 1.11
CA VAL A 249 6.89 7.73 0.89
C VAL A 249 7.01 9.13 0.27
N PRO A 250 7.86 10.03 0.79
CA PRO A 250 8.03 11.36 0.21
C PRO A 250 8.60 11.32 -1.21
N ALA A 251 8.06 12.13 -2.13
CA ALA A 251 8.59 12.27 -3.48
C ALA A 251 9.48 13.50 -3.60
N VAL A 252 10.59 13.39 -4.32
CA VAL A 252 11.56 14.50 -4.51
C VAL A 252 11.79 14.77 -5.98
N SER A 253 11.71 16.04 -6.36
CA SER A 253 12.08 16.48 -7.70
C SER A 253 12.72 17.86 -7.67
N GLY A 254 13.97 17.94 -8.13
CA GLY A 254 14.76 19.17 -8.12
C GLY A 254 14.96 19.72 -6.70
N ASP A 255 14.43 20.89 -6.42
CA ASP A 255 14.53 21.61 -5.15
C ASP A 255 13.31 21.45 -4.22
N LEU A 256 12.35 20.58 -4.60
CA LEU A 256 11.14 20.34 -3.82
C LEU A 256 11.02 18.88 -3.39
N VAL A 257 10.58 18.68 -2.15
CA VAL A 257 10.08 17.42 -1.61
C VAL A 257 8.59 17.57 -1.37
N VAL A 258 7.80 16.59 -1.84
CA VAL A 258 6.36 16.52 -1.62
C VAL A 258 6.07 15.37 -0.68
N ALA A 259 5.37 15.66 0.39
CA ALA A 259 4.96 14.70 1.42
C ALA A 259 3.44 14.70 1.56
N SER A 260 2.87 13.53 1.73
CA SER A 260 1.48 13.30 2.09
C SER A 260 1.41 12.80 3.53
N PHE A 261 0.43 13.26 4.29
CA PHE A 261 0.29 12.95 5.71
C PHE A 261 -1.06 12.30 6.01
N SER A 262 -1.14 11.56 7.11
CA SER A 262 -2.39 10.93 7.55
C SER A 262 -3.52 11.93 7.82
N SER A 263 -3.19 13.18 8.11
CA SER A 263 -4.13 14.30 8.22
C SER A 263 -4.86 14.68 6.92
N GLY A 264 -4.49 14.05 5.79
CA GLY A 264 -5.02 14.41 4.46
C GLY A 264 -4.28 15.59 3.83
N GLU A 265 -3.25 16.12 4.46
CA GLU A 265 -2.43 17.20 3.90
C GLU A 265 -1.42 16.66 2.89
N VAL A 266 -1.22 17.41 1.81
CA VAL A 266 -0.12 17.24 0.85
C VAL A 266 0.68 18.52 0.82
N VAL A 267 1.95 18.45 1.17
CA VAL A 267 2.80 19.65 1.36
C VAL A 267 4.04 19.56 0.49
N ALA A 268 4.35 20.63 -0.22
CA ALA A 268 5.65 20.77 -0.90
C ALA A 268 6.58 21.67 -0.09
N LEU A 269 7.77 21.17 0.18
CA LEU A 269 8.79 21.87 0.96
C LEU A 269 10.07 22.04 0.14
N ARG A 270 10.84 23.08 0.46
CA ARG A 270 12.18 23.25 -0.10
C ARG A 270 13.13 22.21 0.48
N VAL A 271 13.77 21.42 -0.39
CA VAL A 271 14.77 20.41 -0.01
C VAL A 271 15.86 20.97 0.87
N GLU A 272 16.28 22.22 0.61
CA GLU A 272 17.41 22.86 1.29
C GLU A 272 17.13 23.14 2.78
N ASN A 273 15.92 23.59 3.12
CA ASN A 273 15.66 24.20 4.43
C ASN A 273 14.25 23.91 5.03
N GLY A 274 13.46 23.05 4.40
CA GLY A 274 12.13 22.66 4.88
C GLY A 274 11.05 23.75 4.78
N ARG A 275 11.34 24.91 4.14
CA ARG A 275 10.32 25.96 4.00
C ARG A 275 9.21 25.50 3.07
N GLN A 276 7.98 25.66 3.54
CA GLN A 276 6.79 25.33 2.75
C GLN A 276 6.70 26.23 1.51
N ALA A 277 6.60 25.60 0.35
CA ALA A 277 6.30 26.26 -0.91
C ALA A 277 4.79 26.38 -1.10
N TRP A 278 4.06 25.30 -0.85
CA TRP A 278 2.60 25.24 -0.87
C TRP A 278 2.09 24.06 -0.04
N ALA A 279 0.80 24.07 0.28
CA ALA A 279 0.06 22.95 0.83
C ALA A 279 -1.30 22.83 0.16
N ASP A 280 -1.80 21.60 0.06
CA ASP A 280 -3.16 21.28 -0.40
C ASP A 280 -3.75 20.23 0.56
N SER A 281 -5.06 19.97 0.49
CA SER A 281 -5.75 19.01 1.34
C SER A 281 -6.57 18.05 0.47
N LEU A 282 -6.39 16.75 0.72
CA LEU A 282 -7.15 15.67 0.07
C LEU A 282 -8.36 15.21 0.90
N ILE A 283 -8.69 15.92 1.98
CA ILE A 283 -9.87 15.61 2.77
C ILE A 283 -11.10 15.75 1.87
N PHE A 284 -11.86 14.65 1.78
CA PHE A 284 -13.09 14.62 1.03
C PHE A 284 -14.30 14.72 1.98
N GLN A 285 -15.03 15.82 1.92
CA GLN A 285 -16.28 16.00 2.66
C GLN A 285 -17.47 15.46 1.84
N GLY A 286 -17.44 14.17 1.51
CA GLY A 286 -18.52 13.49 0.79
C GLY A 286 -19.70 13.14 1.70
N ARG A 287 -20.88 12.95 1.08
CA ARG A 287 -22.11 12.57 1.79
C ARG A 287 -21.99 11.17 2.39
N MET A 288 -21.96 11.12 3.74
CA MET A 288 -22.26 9.99 4.61
C MET A 288 -21.89 8.58 4.12
N GLY A 289 -20.72 8.10 4.58
CA GLY A 289 -20.37 6.69 4.67
C GLY A 289 -19.27 6.51 5.71
N ALA A 290 -19.16 5.36 6.34
CA ALA A 290 -18.13 5.06 7.35
C ALA A 290 -16.69 5.21 6.81
N ARG A 291 -16.50 5.21 5.48
CA ARG A 291 -15.21 5.42 4.79
C ARG A 291 -14.72 6.88 4.79
N THR A 292 -15.60 7.87 5.02
CA THR A 292 -15.25 9.29 4.96
C THR A 292 -14.59 9.83 6.23
N ASN A 293 -14.48 9.02 7.27
CA ASN A 293 -13.88 9.42 8.54
C ASN A 293 -12.37 9.17 8.63
N LEU A 294 -11.78 8.47 7.65
CA LEU A 294 -10.34 8.26 7.55
C LEU A 294 -9.81 9.16 6.44
N SER A 295 -9.16 10.24 6.81
CA SER A 295 -8.53 11.20 5.90
C SER A 295 -7.15 10.76 5.40
N ASP A 296 -6.73 9.56 5.78
CA ASP A 296 -5.39 9.04 5.59
C ASP A 296 -4.95 9.01 4.13
N VAL A 297 -3.73 9.43 3.88
CA VAL A 297 -3.07 9.41 2.56
C VAL A 297 -1.86 8.49 2.64
N ASP A 298 -2.11 7.19 2.53
CA ASP A 298 -1.05 6.18 2.47
C ASP A 298 -0.37 6.11 1.11
N ALA A 299 -1.09 6.51 0.05
CA ALA A 299 -0.55 6.50 -1.30
C ALA A 299 0.56 7.55 -1.46
N SER A 300 1.73 7.09 -1.88
CA SER A 300 2.87 7.98 -2.16
C SER A 300 2.56 8.92 -3.33
N PRO A 301 2.87 10.22 -3.20
CA PRO A 301 2.70 11.17 -4.29
C PRO A 301 3.68 10.89 -5.43
N VAL A 302 3.30 11.22 -6.67
CA VAL A 302 4.14 11.06 -7.84
C VAL A 302 4.41 12.42 -8.44
N ILE A 303 5.68 12.72 -8.73
CA ILE A 303 6.10 13.97 -9.37
C ILE A 303 6.60 13.66 -10.77
N ASP A 304 5.89 14.16 -11.78
CA ASP A 304 6.29 14.00 -13.17
C ASP A 304 6.02 15.25 -14.00
N ARG A 305 7.03 15.71 -14.75
CA ARG A 305 6.96 16.85 -15.68
C ARG A 305 6.29 18.09 -15.09
N GLY A 306 6.63 18.41 -13.83
CA GLY A 306 6.10 19.58 -13.12
C GLY A 306 4.68 19.43 -12.56
N LEU A 307 4.10 18.22 -12.56
CA LEU A 307 2.86 17.88 -11.88
C LEU A 307 3.13 17.00 -10.68
N VAL A 308 2.35 17.20 -9.63
CA VAL A 308 2.19 16.29 -8.50
C VAL A 308 0.85 15.58 -8.65
N ILE A 309 0.86 14.27 -8.66
CA ILE A 309 -0.34 13.44 -8.60
C ILE A 309 -0.40 12.87 -7.18
N ALA A 310 -1.48 13.16 -6.47
CA ALA A 310 -1.70 12.67 -5.11
C ALA A 310 -3.12 12.12 -4.97
N ILE A 311 -3.26 11.03 -4.21
CA ILE A 311 -4.53 10.33 -4.05
C ILE A 311 -4.72 9.95 -2.58
N SER A 312 -5.98 9.94 -2.12
CA SER A 312 -6.35 9.52 -0.76
C SER A 312 -7.29 8.33 -0.78
N GLN A 313 -7.29 7.57 0.29
CA GLN A 313 -8.27 6.51 0.52
C GLN A 313 -9.70 7.06 0.64
N SER A 314 -9.86 8.27 1.16
CA SER A 314 -11.17 8.93 1.29
C SER A 314 -11.84 9.26 -0.05
N GLY A 315 -11.10 9.15 -1.17
CA GLY A 315 -11.66 9.25 -2.51
C GLY A 315 -11.25 10.49 -3.29
N ARG A 316 -10.17 11.17 -2.95
CA ARG A 316 -9.72 12.33 -3.70
C ARG A 316 -8.40 12.07 -4.42
N LEU A 317 -8.44 12.14 -5.75
CA LEU A 317 -7.28 12.18 -6.63
C LEU A 317 -7.12 13.59 -7.18
N VAL A 318 -5.92 14.15 -7.11
CA VAL A 318 -5.62 15.50 -7.60
C VAL A 318 -4.38 15.52 -8.48
N ALA A 319 -4.37 16.46 -9.44
CA ALA A 319 -3.15 16.91 -10.10
C ALA A 319 -2.89 18.37 -9.74
N VAL A 320 -1.71 18.62 -9.21
CA VAL A 320 -1.28 19.93 -8.72
C VAL A 320 -0.02 20.35 -9.47
N ASP A 321 0.06 21.62 -9.87
CA ASP A 321 1.32 22.18 -10.40
C ASP A 321 2.39 22.20 -9.30
N LEU A 322 3.51 21.56 -9.55
CA LEU A 322 4.59 21.36 -8.58
C LEU A 322 5.14 22.67 -7.99
N ARG A 323 5.19 23.75 -8.76
CA ARG A 323 5.81 25.00 -8.33
C ARG A 323 4.85 25.91 -7.60
N SER A 324 3.61 26.02 -8.11
CA SER A 324 2.62 26.97 -7.60
C SER A 324 1.66 26.38 -6.58
N GLY A 325 1.51 25.05 -6.53
CA GLY A 325 0.48 24.40 -5.73
C GLY A 325 -0.93 24.56 -6.30
N LEU A 326 -1.07 25.07 -7.54
CA LEU A 326 -2.37 25.22 -8.15
C LEU A 326 -2.92 23.86 -8.57
N ARG A 327 -4.10 23.51 -8.07
CA ARG A 327 -4.82 22.32 -8.49
C ARG A 327 -5.32 22.51 -9.93
N LEU A 328 -4.92 21.62 -10.83
CA LEU A 328 -5.28 21.68 -12.24
C LEU A 328 -6.58 20.94 -12.51
N TRP A 329 -6.76 19.80 -11.87
CA TRP A 329 -7.97 18.99 -11.89
C TRP A 329 -8.04 18.10 -10.63
N ASP A 330 -9.24 17.61 -10.32
CA ASP A 330 -9.48 16.59 -9.32
C ASP A 330 -10.57 15.60 -9.76
N GLN A 331 -10.52 14.38 -9.20
CA GLN A 331 -11.45 13.28 -9.44
C GLN A 331 -11.82 12.59 -8.12
N GLU A 332 -13.03 12.03 -8.08
CA GLU A 332 -13.50 11.21 -6.96
C GLU A 332 -13.10 9.75 -7.19
N ILE A 333 -11.86 9.38 -6.86
CA ILE A 333 -11.30 8.03 -6.99
C ILE A 333 -10.57 7.68 -5.70
N PRO A 334 -11.01 6.66 -4.95
CA PRO A 334 -10.35 6.22 -3.72
C PRO A 334 -9.22 5.22 -4.01
N SER A 335 -8.04 5.43 -3.43
CA SER A 335 -6.95 4.46 -3.50
C SER A 335 -5.97 4.63 -2.34
N THR A 336 -5.37 3.51 -1.94
CA THR A 336 -4.19 3.46 -1.07
C THR A 336 -2.91 3.16 -1.87
N GLN A 337 -3.05 2.88 -3.16
CA GLN A 337 -1.93 2.54 -4.03
C GLN A 337 -1.34 3.77 -4.70
N MET A 338 -0.02 3.78 -4.88
CA MET A 338 0.68 4.84 -5.60
C MET A 338 0.22 4.88 -7.07
N PRO A 339 -0.20 6.05 -7.60
CA PRO A 339 -0.53 6.20 -9.00
C PRO A 339 0.67 5.89 -9.92
N TRP A 340 0.45 5.14 -10.98
CA TRP A 340 1.47 4.90 -12.00
C TRP A 340 1.33 5.86 -13.17
N VAL A 341 2.33 6.69 -13.41
CA VAL A 341 2.32 7.67 -14.50
C VAL A 341 3.14 7.16 -15.69
N ALA A 342 2.52 7.10 -16.88
CA ALA A 342 3.22 6.74 -18.12
C ALA A 342 2.78 7.62 -19.28
N GLY A 343 3.69 8.45 -19.78
CA GLY A 343 3.38 9.39 -20.85
C GLY A 343 2.28 10.37 -20.46
N ASP A 344 1.17 10.35 -21.19
CA ASP A 344 0.01 11.22 -20.95
C ASP A 344 -1.12 10.50 -20.22
N TYR A 345 -0.82 9.38 -19.55
CA TYR A 345 -1.79 8.56 -18.83
C TYR A 345 -1.36 8.28 -17.40
N ILE A 346 -2.34 8.06 -16.55
CA ILE A 346 -2.21 7.66 -15.14
C ILE A 346 -3.02 6.39 -14.96
N TYR A 347 -2.44 5.42 -14.30
CA TYR A 347 -3.07 4.15 -13.96
C TYR A 347 -3.17 4.02 -12.44
N ILE A 348 -4.32 3.57 -11.94
CA ILE A 348 -4.62 3.49 -10.51
C ILE A 348 -5.34 2.18 -10.23
N VAL A 349 -4.99 1.52 -9.13
CA VAL A 349 -5.79 0.46 -8.51
C VAL A 349 -6.61 1.08 -7.40
N THR A 350 -7.93 0.94 -7.45
CA THR A 350 -8.84 1.51 -6.46
C THR A 350 -9.09 0.58 -5.28
N VAL A 351 -9.58 1.13 -4.17
CA VAL A 351 -10.01 0.31 -3.02
C VAL A 351 -11.23 -0.58 -3.31
N ASP A 352 -11.92 -0.31 -4.42
CA ASP A 352 -13.07 -1.10 -4.87
C ASP A 352 -12.67 -2.19 -5.88
N ALA A 353 -11.38 -2.52 -5.97
CA ALA A 353 -10.81 -3.52 -6.88
C ALA A 353 -11.07 -3.19 -8.36
N GLU A 354 -10.76 -1.96 -8.76
CA GLU A 354 -10.82 -1.53 -10.16
C GLU A 354 -9.45 -1.00 -10.60
N VAL A 355 -9.06 -1.28 -11.84
CA VAL A 355 -7.93 -0.61 -12.48
C VAL A 355 -8.47 0.46 -13.40
N VAL A 356 -8.01 1.68 -13.20
CA VAL A 356 -8.52 2.87 -13.91
C VAL A 356 -7.38 3.52 -14.70
N CYS A 357 -7.63 3.79 -15.98
CA CYS A 357 -6.76 4.62 -16.80
C CYS A 357 -7.35 6.01 -16.94
N LEU A 358 -6.57 7.03 -16.60
CA LEU A 358 -6.97 8.43 -16.76
C LEU A 358 -6.03 9.16 -17.72
N ARG A 359 -6.56 10.15 -18.40
CA ARG A 359 -5.74 11.11 -19.13
C ARG A 359 -5.12 12.12 -18.15
N ARG A 360 -3.79 12.23 -18.17
CA ARG A 360 -3.01 13.03 -17.23
C ARG A 360 -3.35 14.52 -17.26
N GLY A 361 -3.69 15.05 -18.44
CA GLY A 361 -3.89 16.48 -18.64
C GLY A 361 -5.16 17.06 -18.01
N ASP A 362 -6.20 16.23 -17.81
CA ASP A 362 -7.51 16.68 -17.31
C ASP A 362 -8.23 15.68 -16.40
N GLY A 363 -7.58 14.54 -16.08
CA GLY A 363 -8.10 13.52 -15.17
C GLY A 363 -9.31 12.73 -15.71
N ARG A 364 -9.67 12.86 -16.99
CA ARG A 364 -10.80 12.11 -17.54
C ARG A 364 -10.48 10.62 -17.67
N ILE A 365 -11.45 9.78 -17.34
CA ILE A 365 -11.30 8.32 -17.36
C ILE A 365 -11.35 7.82 -18.81
N ARG A 366 -10.34 7.04 -19.19
CA ARG A 366 -10.21 6.43 -20.51
C ARG A 366 -10.86 5.04 -20.55
N TRP A 367 -10.60 4.24 -19.54
CA TRP A 367 -11.18 2.91 -19.34
C TRP A 367 -11.13 2.51 -17.85
N VAL A 368 -12.00 1.58 -17.48
CA VAL A 368 -12.07 0.96 -16.14
C VAL A 368 -12.15 -0.54 -16.33
N THR A 369 -11.39 -1.29 -15.52
CA THR A 369 -11.41 -2.75 -15.50
C THR A 369 -11.66 -3.21 -14.08
N SER A 370 -12.77 -3.92 -13.85
CA SER A 370 -13.08 -4.51 -12.54
C SER A 370 -12.28 -5.77 -12.32
N LEU A 371 -11.74 -5.92 -11.12
CA LEU A 371 -11.01 -7.08 -10.63
C LEU A 371 -11.88 -7.88 -9.64
N PRO A 372 -11.60 -9.17 -9.42
CA PRO A 372 -12.21 -9.91 -8.32
C PRO A 372 -11.99 -9.19 -6.98
N ARG A 373 -13.07 -9.04 -6.20
CA ARG A 373 -13.02 -8.33 -4.91
C ARG A 373 -12.99 -9.28 -3.73
N PHE A 374 -13.56 -10.47 -3.89
CA PHE A 374 -13.67 -11.48 -2.85
C PHE A 374 -13.28 -12.83 -3.41
N GLU A 375 -12.68 -13.68 -2.59
CA GLU A 375 -12.42 -15.09 -2.91
C GLU A 375 -13.73 -15.84 -3.09
N ASP A 376 -14.71 -15.58 -2.22
CA ASP A 376 -16.10 -16.01 -2.37
C ASP A 376 -17.00 -14.80 -2.67
N PRO A 377 -17.36 -14.55 -3.95
CA PRO A 377 -18.21 -13.44 -4.33
C PRO A 377 -19.68 -13.59 -3.87
N GLU A 378 -20.17 -14.83 -3.64
CA GLU A 378 -21.56 -15.09 -3.24
C GLU A 378 -21.76 -14.75 -1.77
N GLU A 379 -20.86 -15.17 -0.90
CA GLU A 379 -20.88 -14.89 0.54
C GLU A 379 -20.22 -13.56 0.88
N ARG A 380 -19.43 -12.96 -0.04
CA ARG A 380 -18.57 -11.77 0.14
C ARG A 380 -17.52 -11.97 1.23
N GLU A 381 -16.92 -13.15 1.27
CA GLU A 381 -15.86 -13.51 2.18
C GLU A 381 -14.50 -13.55 1.46
N GLY A 382 -13.39 -13.38 2.23
CA GLY A 382 -12.04 -13.35 1.68
C GLY A 382 -11.79 -12.09 0.84
N LEU A 383 -11.70 -10.90 1.46
CA LEU A 383 -11.41 -9.66 0.73
C LEU A 383 -10.03 -9.74 0.08
N ILE A 384 -9.97 -9.63 -1.25
CA ILE A 384 -8.74 -9.61 -2.03
C ILE A 384 -8.18 -8.20 -2.04
N LEU A 385 -6.93 -8.05 -1.59
CA LEU A 385 -6.19 -6.80 -1.63
C LEU A 385 -5.32 -6.77 -2.88
N TRP A 386 -5.55 -5.79 -3.76
CA TRP A 386 -4.80 -5.59 -4.99
C TRP A 386 -3.73 -4.52 -4.83
N SER A 387 -2.54 -4.78 -5.35
CA SER A 387 -1.38 -3.88 -5.31
C SER A 387 -0.83 -3.58 -6.69
N GLY A 388 -0.27 -2.37 -6.86
CA GLY A 388 0.20 -1.85 -8.13
C GLY A 388 -0.65 -0.67 -8.61
N PRO A 389 -0.75 -0.42 -9.93
CA PRO A 389 -0.17 -1.19 -11.03
C PRO A 389 1.28 -0.80 -11.31
N VAL A 390 2.01 -1.67 -11.99
CA VAL A 390 3.34 -1.38 -12.57
C VAL A 390 3.31 -1.63 -14.07
N LEU A 391 3.68 -0.65 -14.89
CA LEU A 391 3.73 -0.80 -16.34
C LEU A 391 5.10 -1.31 -16.78
N ALA A 392 5.13 -2.52 -17.32
CA ALA A 392 6.35 -3.15 -17.82
C ALA A 392 6.05 -4.06 -19.02
N GLY A 393 6.80 -3.94 -20.11
CA GLY A 393 6.66 -4.77 -21.31
C GLY A 393 5.26 -4.73 -21.91
N ASP A 394 4.70 -3.53 -22.15
CA ASP A 394 3.37 -3.30 -22.73
C ASP A 394 2.20 -3.93 -21.93
N ARG A 395 2.37 -4.15 -20.63
CA ARG A 395 1.32 -4.63 -19.71
C ARG A 395 1.39 -3.95 -18.36
N LEU A 396 0.24 -3.69 -17.79
CA LEU A 396 0.09 -3.34 -16.38
C LEU A 396 0.05 -4.62 -15.59
N VAL A 397 0.92 -4.75 -14.60
CA VAL A 397 0.94 -5.89 -13.68
C VAL A 397 0.39 -5.42 -12.35
N VAL A 398 -0.64 -6.11 -11.86
CA VAL A 398 -1.21 -5.98 -10.52
C VAL A 398 -1.08 -7.31 -9.80
N THR A 399 -0.86 -7.27 -8.51
CA THR A 399 -0.69 -8.45 -7.65
C THR A 399 -1.77 -8.48 -6.59
N ALA A 400 -2.11 -9.66 -6.12
CA ALA A 400 -3.20 -9.88 -5.19
C ALA A 400 -2.80 -10.71 -3.97
N SER A 401 -3.46 -10.44 -2.86
CA SER A 401 -3.23 -11.13 -1.59
C SER A 401 -3.65 -12.61 -1.60
N ASP A 402 -4.48 -13.02 -2.56
CA ASP A 402 -4.91 -14.42 -2.77
C ASP A 402 -3.95 -15.25 -3.63
N GLY A 403 -2.81 -14.69 -4.03
CA GLY A 403 -1.80 -15.40 -4.82
C GLY A 403 -1.97 -15.30 -6.32
N VAL A 404 -2.57 -14.23 -6.82
CA VAL A 404 -2.72 -13.98 -8.26
C VAL A 404 -1.91 -12.76 -8.69
N ALA A 405 -1.14 -12.89 -9.76
CA ALA A 405 -0.62 -11.77 -10.54
C ALA A 405 -1.40 -11.65 -11.86
N MET A 406 -1.91 -10.47 -12.17
CA MET A 406 -2.72 -10.23 -13.37
C MET A 406 -2.03 -9.23 -14.28
N ALA A 407 -1.99 -9.56 -15.57
CA ALA A 407 -1.52 -8.67 -16.62
C ALA A 407 -2.72 -8.04 -17.35
N ILE A 408 -2.71 -6.71 -17.49
CA ILE A 408 -3.80 -5.93 -18.09
C ILE A 408 -3.22 -5.04 -19.20
N SER A 409 -3.93 -4.94 -20.32
CA SER A 409 -3.55 -4.06 -21.42
C SER A 409 -3.59 -2.58 -20.98
N PRO A 410 -2.48 -1.84 -21.02
CA PRO A 410 -2.48 -0.43 -20.70
C PRO A 410 -3.27 0.40 -21.70
N TYR A 411 -3.52 -0.15 -22.87
CA TYR A 411 -4.20 0.51 -23.99
C TYR A 411 -5.73 0.40 -23.92
N THR A 412 -6.23 -0.78 -23.55
CA THR A 412 -7.66 -1.10 -23.61
C THR A 412 -8.28 -1.45 -22.25
N GLY A 413 -7.47 -1.81 -21.25
CA GLY A 413 -7.94 -2.35 -19.98
C GLY A 413 -8.31 -3.84 -20.04
N GLU A 414 -8.14 -4.51 -21.18
CA GLU A 414 -8.41 -5.96 -21.30
C GLU A 414 -7.43 -6.77 -20.47
N ILE A 415 -7.93 -7.82 -19.79
CA ILE A 415 -7.09 -8.77 -19.08
C ILE A 415 -6.34 -9.61 -20.10
N LEU A 416 -5.00 -9.59 -20.05
CA LEU A 416 -4.12 -10.30 -20.97
C LEU A 416 -3.77 -11.69 -20.46
N GLY A 417 -3.74 -11.89 -19.15
CA GLY A 417 -3.41 -13.16 -18.54
C GLY A 417 -3.35 -13.10 -17.02
N LEU A 418 -3.30 -14.28 -16.43
CA LEU A 418 -3.20 -14.53 -15.00
C LEU A 418 -2.03 -15.47 -14.76
N GLN A 419 -1.36 -15.29 -13.63
CA GLN A 419 -0.31 -16.19 -13.16
C GLN A 419 -0.49 -16.42 -11.66
N ASP A 420 -0.46 -17.69 -11.25
CA ASP A 420 -0.48 -18.03 -9.83
C ASP A 420 0.88 -17.71 -9.20
N VAL A 421 0.84 -17.06 -8.06
CA VAL A 421 1.99 -16.74 -7.22
C VAL A 421 1.76 -17.39 -5.86
N PRO A 422 2.68 -18.21 -5.37
CA PRO A 422 2.54 -18.84 -4.04
C PRO A 422 2.41 -17.76 -2.94
N ASP A 423 1.69 -18.09 -1.89
CA ASP A 423 1.60 -17.33 -0.62
C ASP A 423 1.05 -15.89 -0.71
N GLY A 424 0.52 -15.49 -1.86
CA GLY A 424 -0.02 -14.14 -2.03
C GLY A 424 1.04 -13.03 -2.14
N VAL A 425 0.64 -11.87 -2.65
CA VAL A 425 1.50 -10.69 -2.79
C VAL A 425 0.72 -9.44 -2.43
N ARG A 426 1.14 -8.70 -1.41
CA ARG A 426 0.50 -7.46 -0.95
C ARG A 426 1.20 -6.19 -1.40
N LEU A 427 2.41 -6.33 -1.94
CA LEU A 427 3.21 -5.21 -2.42
C LEU A 427 3.23 -5.18 -3.95
N PRO A 428 3.35 -3.99 -4.57
CA PRO A 428 3.49 -3.91 -6.01
C PRO A 428 4.80 -4.58 -6.47
N PRO A 429 4.82 -5.17 -7.68
CA PRO A 429 6.06 -5.68 -8.25
C PRO A 429 7.07 -4.55 -8.44
N ILE A 430 8.36 -4.87 -8.39
CA ILE A 430 9.42 -3.96 -8.79
C ILE A 430 10.13 -4.48 -10.04
N VAL A 431 10.70 -3.58 -10.81
CA VAL A 431 11.40 -3.94 -12.05
C VAL A 431 12.78 -3.30 -12.07
N ALA A 432 13.81 -4.11 -12.23
CA ALA A 432 15.17 -3.64 -12.41
C ALA A 432 15.95 -4.61 -13.30
N ASN A 433 16.84 -4.07 -14.12
CA ASN A 433 17.70 -4.83 -15.02
C ASN A 433 16.93 -5.86 -15.90
N GLY A 434 15.75 -5.46 -16.40
CA GLY A 434 14.88 -6.31 -17.24
C GLY A 434 14.26 -7.51 -16.51
N THR A 435 14.32 -7.52 -15.19
CA THR A 435 13.76 -8.56 -14.31
C THR A 435 12.66 -7.94 -13.45
N MET A 436 11.54 -8.64 -13.34
CA MET A 436 10.46 -8.29 -12.41
C MET A 436 10.63 -9.10 -11.12
N TYR A 437 10.46 -8.45 -9.99
CA TYR A 437 10.55 -9.10 -8.68
C TYR A 437 9.21 -8.98 -7.96
N LEU A 438 8.76 -10.10 -7.40
CA LEU A 438 7.59 -10.20 -6.54
C LEU A 438 8.05 -10.63 -5.14
N LEU A 439 7.61 -9.94 -4.12
CA LEU A 439 7.83 -10.33 -2.73
C LEU A 439 6.52 -10.89 -2.18
N THR A 440 6.52 -12.17 -1.80
CA THR A 440 5.34 -12.83 -1.25
C THR A 440 5.14 -12.48 0.21
N THR A 441 3.94 -12.73 0.74
CA THR A 441 3.64 -12.55 2.18
C THR A 441 4.47 -13.48 3.08
N ASN A 442 4.98 -14.58 2.52
CA ASN A 442 5.89 -15.50 3.21
C ASN A 442 7.38 -15.12 3.06
N ALA A 443 7.67 -13.86 2.72
CA ALA A 443 9.00 -13.32 2.47
C ALA A 443 9.80 -14.07 1.37
N GLU A 444 9.17 -14.81 0.44
CA GLU A 444 9.86 -15.36 -0.71
C GLU A 444 9.99 -14.26 -1.78
N LEU A 445 11.22 -13.96 -2.22
CA LEU A 445 11.47 -13.09 -3.36
C LEU A 445 11.57 -13.94 -4.64
N ILE A 446 10.69 -13.64 -5.60
CA ILE A 446 10.61 -14.32 -6.90
C ILE A 446 11.13 -13.37 -7.97
N ALA A 447 12.16 -13.80 -8.71
CA ALA A 447 12.68 -13.07 -9.86
C ALA A 447 12.15 -13.68 -11.15
N LEU A 448 11.50 -12.86 -11.96
CA LEU A 448 10.91 -13.22 -13.26
C LEU A 448 11.69 -12.51 -14.38
N LYS A 449 12.19 -13.30 -15.35
CA LYS A 449 12.99 -12.75 -16.45
C LYS A 449 12.66 -13.40 -17.79
#